data_27aaa07470dd0649babd046f94461f8d
#
_entry.id   27aaa07470dd0649babd046f94461f8d
#
_cell.length_a   1.000
_cell.length_b   1.000
_cell.length_c   1.000
_cell.angle_alpha   90.00
_cell.angle_beta   90.00
_cell.angle_gamma   90.00
#
_symmetry.space_group_name_H-M   'P 1'
#
loop_
_entity.id
_entity.type
_entity.pdbx_description
1 polymer ?
#
loop_
_entity_poly.entity_id
_entity_poly.type
_entity_poly.pdbx_seq_one_letter_code
_entity_poly.pdbx_strand_id
1 'polypeptide(L)'
;MHARRCLMVLALLCVANAVAGAQRGDVKRALARAAEKRQTDRAVERFDPIFKKYTKRYFGPGTDWRRFKAQGMAESDLTPHARSRVGARGIMQLMPSTYGLIRTALPHFGAIDNPEWNIAAGILHDRDLWNMYKKDVDEAERWDFMFAGYNAGEGTIMRARKAALAARLNDRTWPSIESVAPKVERWRYSETLDYVRKIRANHARLPPD
;
A
#
# COMPACT_ATOMS: atom_id res chain seq x y z
N MET A 1 52.72 47.57 -14.81
CA MET A 1 51.34 47.33 -15.21
C MET A 1 51.02 45.85 -15.56
N HIS A 2 51.98 44.99 -15.90
CA HIS A 2 51.78 43.60 -16.36
C HIS A 2 51.44 42.59 -15.24
N ALA A 3 52.00 42.76 -14.04
CA ALA A 3 51.77 41.83 -12.93
C ALA A 3 50.32 41.81 -12.41
N ARG A 4 49.64 42.96 -12.39
CA ARG A 4 48.21 43.06 -11.96
C ARG A 4 47.24 42.39 -12.95
N ARG A 5 47.56 42.40 -14.25
CA ARG A 5 46.77 41.73 -15.29
C ARG A 5 46.89 40.21 -15.20
N CYS A 6 48.06 39.66 -14.88
CA CYS A 6 48.25 38.20 -14.73
C CYS A 6 47.52 37.65 -13.51
N LEU A 7 47.50 38.33 -12.37
CA LEU A 7 46.75 37.91 -11.18
C LEU A 7 45.24 37.88 -11.41
N MET A 8 44.72 38.83 -12.16
CA MET A 8 43.26 38.91 -12.45
C MET A 8 42.80 37.78 -13.38
N VAL A 9 43.61 37.39 -14.34
CA VAL A 9 43.29 36.29 -15.26
C VAL A 9 43.34 34.93 -14.54
N LEU A 10 44.31 34.72 -13.64
CA LEU A 10 44.36 33.49 -12.82
C LEU A 10 43.18 33.41 -11.86
N ALA A 11 42.78 34.50 -11.22
CA ALA A 11 41.62 34.51 -10.35
C ALA A 11 40.30 34.20 -11.09
N LEU A 12 40.09 34.72 -12.30
CA LEU A 12 38.95 34.42 -13.15
C LEU A 12 38.92 32.94 -13.61
N LEU A 13 40.07 32.37 -13.94
CA LEU A 13 40.17 30.93 -14.29
C LEU A 13 39.85 30.01 -13.10
N CYS A 14 40.30 30.36 -11.89
CA CYS A 14 40.00 29.61 -10.67
C CYS A 14 38.52 29.66 -10.33
N VAL A 15 37.87 30.81 -10.47
CA VAL A 15 36.43 30.95 -10.24
C VAL A 15 35.61 30.18 -11.29
N ALA A 16 35.99 30.25 -12.57
CA ALA A 16 35.33 29.52 -13.64
C ALA A 16 35.45 27.99 -13.43
N ASN A 17 36.60 27.48 -13.00
CA ASN A 17 36.82 26.07 -12.69
C ASN A 17 36.04 25.63 -11.45
N ALA A 18 35.92 26.46 -10.42
CA ALA A 18 35.15 26.18 -9.22
C ALA A 18 33.62 26.11 -9.53
N VAL A 19 33.11 27.04 -10.36
CA VAL A 19 31.73 27.05 -10.81
C VAL A 19 31.43 25.83 -11.69
N ALA A 20 32.31 25.49 -12.63
CA ALA A 20 32.15 24.29 -13.46
C ALA A 20 32.23 23.00 -12.64
N GLY A 21 33.06 22.94 -11.60
CA GLY A 21 33.11 21.81 -10.66
C GLY A 21 31.85 21.66 -9.83
N ALA A 22 31.29 22.78 -9.35
CA ALA A 22 30.02 22.78 -8.62
C ALA A 22 28.84 22.30 -9.50
N GLN A 23 28.76 22.83 -10.72
CA GLN A 23 27.74 22.40 -11.68
C GLN A 23 27.82 20.90 -12.04
N ARG A 24 29.06 20.37 -12.24
CA ARG A 24 29.28 18.93 -12.47
C ARG A 24 28.85 18.07 -11.27
N GLY A 25 29.11 18.55 -10.05
CA GLY A 25 28.69 17.90 -8.81
C GLY A 25 27.16 17.85 -8.68
N ASP A 26 26.47 18.94 -9.03
CA ASP A 26 25.00 19.01 -9.01
C ASP A 26 24.36 18.10 -10.05
N VAL A 27 24.87 18.08 -11.28
CA VAL A 27 24.44 17.16 -12.33
C VAL A 27 24.65 15.71 -11.92
N LYS A 28 25.80 15.35 -11.36
CA LYS A 28 26.07 13.99 -10.87
C LYS A 28 25.09 13.58 -9.77
N ARG A 29 24.80 14.48 -8.81
CA ARG A 29 23.81 14.24 -7.75
C ARG A 29 22.39 14.06 -8.32
N ALA A 30 22.00 14.88 -9.28
CA ALA A 30 20.69 14.79 -9.95
C ALA A 30 20.55 13.46 -10.71
N LEU A 31 21.58 13.04 -11.43
CA LEU A 31 21.60 11.75 -12.14
C LEU A 31 21.54 10.56 -11.18
N ALA A 32 22.27 10.61 -10.05
CA ALA A 32 22.22 9.56 -9.03
C ALA A 32 20.82 9.43 -8.44
N ARG A 33 20.18 10.55 -8.06
CA ARG A 33 18.80 10.56 -7.56
C ARG A 33 17.79 10.05 -8.59
N ALA A 34 17.97 10.40 -9.86
CA ALA A 34 17.11 9.90 -10.94
C ALA A 34 17.28 8.38 -11.16
N ALA A 35 18.51 7.87 -11.04
CA ALA A 35 18.78 6.43 -11.14
C ALA A 35 18.18 5.66 -9.96
N GLU A 36 18.35 6.16 -8.74
CA GLU A 36 17.76 5.60 -7.53
C GLU A 36 16.23 5.58 -7.60
N LYS A 37 15.62 6.69 -8.03
CA LYS A 37 14.17 6.76 -8.24
C LYS A 37 13.70 5.73 -9.26
N ARG A 38 14.38 5.60 -10.41
CA ARG A 38 14.03 4.59 -11.42
C ARG A 38 14.14 3.16 -10.89
N GLN A 39 15.13 2.88 -10.06
CA GLN A 39 15.29 1.57 -9.46
C GLN A 39 14.16 1.28 -8.46
N THR A 40 13.77 2.27 -7.66
CA THR A 40 12.63 2.18 -6.73
C THR A 40 11.33 1.98 -7.51
N ASP A 41 11.08 2.78 -8.55
CA ASP A 41 9.88 2.67 -9.39
C ASP A 41 9.78 1.26 -10.01
N ARG A 42 10.87 0.72 -10.59
CA ARG A 42 10.90 -0.65 -11.13
C ARG A 42 10.65 -1.72 -10.07
N ALA A 43 11.18 -1.55 -8.86
CA ALA A 43 10.94 -2.49 -7.77
C ALA A 43 9.46 -2.51 -7.36
N VAL A 44 8.80 -1.35 -7.38
CA VAL A 44 7.37 -1.19 -7.08
C VAL A 44 6.50 -1.76 -8.22
N GLU A 45 6.88 -1.60 -9.48
CA GLU A 45 6.12 -2.05 -10.64
C GLU A 45 6.22 -3.55 -10.91
N ARG A 46 7.25 -4.23 -10.40
CA ARG A 46 7.50 -5.64 -10.72
C ARG A 46 6.36 -6.59 -10.34
N PHE A 47 5.49 -6.21 -9.41
CA PHE A 47 4.34 -7.01 -8.98
C PHE A 47 3.04 -6.65 -9.69
N ASP A 48 3.02 -5.60 -10.52
CA ASP A 48 1.83 -5.13 -11.21
C ASP A 48 1.14 -6.21 -12.04
N PRO A 49 1.86 -7.05 -12.82
CA PRO A 49 1.23 -8.14 -13.56
C PRO A 49 0.50 -9.14 -12.65
N ILE A 50 1.01 -9.36 -11.43
CA ILE A 50 0.41 -10.28 -10.46
C ILE A 50 -0.85 -9.67 -9.88
N PHE A 51 -0.82 -8.41 -9.45
CA PHE A 51 -2.00 -7.68 -8.97
C PHE A 51 -3.09 -7.63 -10.05
N LYS A 52 -2.75 -7.27 -11.30
CA LYS A 52 -3.68 -7.27 -12.45
C LYS A 52 -4.34 -8.64 -12.66
N LYS A 53 -3.52 -9.70 -12.68
CA LYS A 53 -3.97 -11.09 -12.89
C LYS A 53 -5.01 -11.50 -11.84
N TYR A 54 -4.70 -11.34 -10.57
CA TYR A 54 -5.56 -11.86 -9.50
C TYR A 54 -6.74 -10.95 -9.18
N THR A 55 -6.62 -9.63 -9.39
CA THR A 55 -7.79 -8.73 -9.37
C THR A 55 -8.79 -9.13 -10.43
N LYS A 56 -8.36 -9.31 -11.68
CA LYS A 56 -9.25 -9.76 -12.77
C LYS A 56 -9.89 -11.11 -12.44
N ARG A 57 -9.12 -12.03 -11.84
CA ARG A 57 -9.59 -13.38 -11.50
C ARG A 57 -10.68 -13.37 -10.43
N TYR A 58 -10.53 -12.56 -9.39
CA TYR A 58 -11.38 -12.64 -8.19
C TYR A 58 -12.47 -11.56 -8.14
N PHE A 59 -12.24 -10.40 -8.73
CA PHE A 59 -13.19 -9.28 -8.75
C PHE A 59 -13.77 -9.00 -10.16
N GLY A 60 -13.19 -9.61 -11.19
CA GLY A 60 -13.64 -9.43 -12.57
C GLY A 60 -12.90 -8.34 -13.34
N PRO A 61 -13.12 -8.29 -14.68
CA PRO A 61 -12.54 -7.26 -15.54
C PRO A 61 -13.14 -5.88 -15.18
N GLY A 62 -12.31 -4.84 -15.25
CA GLY A 62 -12.73 -3.47 -14.93
C GLY A 62 -12.56 -3.07 -13.46
N THR A 63 -12.25 -4.00 -12.57
CA THR A 63 -11.90 -3.64 -11.19
C THR A 63 -10.50 -3.05 -11.15
N ASP A 64 -10.35 -1.92 -10.49
CA ASP A 64 -9.07 -1.21 -10.36
C ASP A 64 -8.10 -1.98 -9.45
N TRP A 65 -7.16 -2.71 -10.06
CA TRP A 65 -6.14 -3.52 -9.41
C TRP A 65 -5.20 -2.70 -8.50
N ARG A 66 -5.08 -1.39 -8.74
CA ARG A 66 -4.23 -0.50 -7.97
C ARG A 66 -4.67 -0.38 -6.51
N ARG A 67 -5.95 -0.65 -6.22
CA ARG A 67 -6.46 -0.72 -4.84
C ARG A 67 -5.75 -1.78 -4.03
N PHE A 68 -5.55 -2.97 -4.59
CA PHE A 68 -4.85 -4.08 -3.93
C PHE A 68 -3.34 -3.86 -3.88
N LYS A 69 -2.76 -3.22 -4.89
CA LYS A 69 -1.37 -2.77 -4.84
C LYS A 69 -1.17 -1.74 -3.72
N ALA A 70 -2.05 -0.76 -3.60
CA ALA A 70 -2.03 0.23 -2.54
C ALA A 70 -2.15 -0.41 -1.14
N GLN A 71 -2.94 -1.48 -1.02
CA GLN A 71 -3.01 -2.30 0.18
C GLN A 71 -1.67 -3.00 0.46
N GLY A 72 -1.07 -3.67 -0.50
CA GLY A 72 0.25 -4.29 -0.36
C GLY A 72 1.35 -3.29 0.02
N MET A 73 1.26 -2.05 -0.48
CA MET A 73 2.12 -0.94 -0.04
C MET A 73 1.85 -0.55 1.42
N ALA A 74 0.59 -0.57 1.86
CA ALA A 74 0.23 -0.27 3.24
C ALA A 74 0.72 -1.37 4.20
N GLU A 75 0.65 -2.64 3.78
CA GLU A 75 1.03 -3.82 4.56
C GLU A 75 2.54 -3.97 4.75
N SER A 76 3.31 -3.85 3.70
CA SER A 76 4.74 -4.21 3.72
C SER A 76 5.64 -3.34 2.86
N ASP A 77 5.10 -2.28 2.27
CA ASP A 77 5.78 -1.51 1.20
C ASP A 77 6.24 -2.43 0.05
N LEU A 78 5.38 -3.40 -0.30
CA LEU A 78 5.61 -4.44 -1.32
C LEU A 78 6.86 -5.30 -1.06
N THR A 79 7.27 -5.48 0.20
CA THR A 79 8.44 -6.27 0.60
C THR A 79 8.09 -7.77 0.61
N PRO A 80 8.69 -8.61 -0.28
CA PRO A 80 8.26 -10.01 -0.44
C PRO A 80 8.43 -10.88 0.79
N HIS A 81 9.47 -10.62 1.58
CA HIS A 81 9.82 -11.42 2.75
C HIS A 81 9.55 -10.70 4.07
N ALA A 82 8.66 -9.69 4.05
CA ALA A 82 8.27 -8.98 5.25
C ALA A 82 7.66 -9.94 6.28
N ARG A 83 8.01 -9.72 7.54
CA ARG A 83 7.48 -10.48 8.69
C ARG A 83 7.12 -9.51 9.81
N SER A 84 5.90 -9.57 10.28
CA SER A 84 5.47 -8.79 11.44
C SER A 84 5.87 -9.50 12.76
N ARG A 85 5.82 -8.76 13.86
CA ARG A 85 6.07 -9.32 15.21
C ARG A 85 5.03 -10.36 15.61
N VAL A 86 3.82 -10.31 15.05
CA VAL A 86 2.74 -11.25 15.30
C VAL A 86 2.73 -12.42 14.31
N GLY A 87 3.69 -12.48 13.38
CA GLY A 87 3.89 -13.59 12.47
C GLY A 87 3.21 -13.46 11.11
N ALA A 88 2.63 -12.31 10.78
CA ALA A 88 2.12 -12.05 9.42
C ALA A 88 3.28 -12.04 8.40
N ARG A 89 3.01 -12.47 7.16
CA ARG A 89 4.05 -12.75 6.15
C ARG A 89 3.74 -12.16 4.79
N GLY A 90 4.81 -11.74 4.12
CA GLY A 90 4.85 -11.39 2.71
C GLY A 90 4.26 -10.02 2.39
N ILE A 91 4.04 -9.78 1.10
CA ILE A 91 3.58 -8.50 0.56
C ILE A 91 2.24 -8.07 1.17
N MET A 92 1.31 -9.02 1.32
CA MET A 92 -0.04 -8.79 1.83
C MET A 92 -0.17 -9.10 3.33
N GLN A 93 0.94 -9.31 4.05
CA GLN A 93 0.98 -9.57 5.49
C GLN A 93 -0.08 -10.57 5.99
N LEU A 94 -0.19 -11.70 5.31
CA LEU A 94 -1.13 -12.75 5.68
C LEU A 94 -0.70 -13.49 6.93
N MET A 95 -1.64 -13.72 7.84
CA MET A 95 -1.42 -14.64 8.95
C MET A 95 -1.33 -16.08 8.45
N PRO A 96 -0.39 -16.90 8.98
CA PRO A 96 -0.25 -18.31 8.58
C PRO A 96 -1.55 -19.11 8.73
N SER A 97 -2.38 -18.81 9.74
CA SER A 97 -3.69 -19.45 9.92
C SER A 97 -4.65 -19.14 8.78
N THR A 98 -4.77 -17.87 8.39
CA THR A 98 -5.61 -17.45 7.25
C THR A 98 -5.13 -18.09 5.96
N TYR A 99 -3.80 -18.06 5.71
CA TYR A 99 -3.22 -18.70 4.54
C TYR A 99 -3.44 -20.22 4.53
N GLY A 100 -3.38 -20.86 5.69
CA GLY A 100 -3.63 -22.29 5.85
C GLY A 100 -5.06 -22.68 5.45
N LEU A 101 -6.07 -21.88 5.86
CA LEU A 101 -7.47 -22.06 5.43
C LEU A 101 -7.62 -21.94 3.92
N ILE A 102 -6.99 -20.93 3.31
CA ILE A 102 -6.99 -20.75 1.85
C ILE A 102 -6.38 -21.95 1.14
N ARG A 103 -5.23 -22.46 1.63
CA ARG A 103 -4.58 -23.64 1.05
C ARG A 103 -5.40 -24.93 1.21
N THR A 104 -6.14 -25.06 2.30
CA THR A 104 -7.04 -26.21 2.48
C THR A 104 -8.16 -26.17 1.43
N ALA A 105 -8.74 -25.00 1.15
CA ALA A 105 -9.76 -24.84 0.13
C ALA A 105 -9.20 -24.89 -1.30
N LEU A 106 -7.96 -24.46 -1.50
CA LEU A 106 -7.28 -24.35 -2.80
C LEU A 106 -5.87 -24.96 -2.73
N PRO A 107 -5.74 -26.32 -2.81
CA PRO A 107 -4.47 -27.01 -2.60
C PRO A 107 -3.35 -26.67 -3.60
N HIS A 108 -3.68 -26.03 -4.72
CA HIS A 108 -2.70 -25.57 -5.72
C HIS A 108 -1.94 -24.31 -5.31
N PHE A 109 -2.32 -23.66 -4.20
CA PHE A 109 -1.53 -22.54 -3.67
C PHE A 109 -0.19 -23.02 -3.11
N GLY A 110 0.90 -22.40 -3.54
CA GLY A 110 2.27 -22.72 -3.12
C GLY A 110 2.62 -22.22 -1.71
N ALA A 111 3.84 -21.82 -1.49
CA ALA A 111 4.30 -21.30 -0.19
C ALA A 111 3.82 -19.86 0.06
N ILE A 112 3.49 -19.53 1.32
CA ILE A 112 3.07 -18.20 1.76
C ILE A 112 4.14 -17.12 1.47
N ASP A 113 5.42 -17.49 1.49
CA ASP A 113 6.54 -16.59 1.24
C ASP A 113 6.81 -16.38 -0.28
N ASN A 114 6.07 -17.08 -1.17
CA ASN A 114 6.11 -16.80 -2.60
C ASN A 114 5.25 -15.58 -2.90
N PRO A 115 5.80 -14.53 -3.55
CA PRO A 115 5.10 -13.27 -3.78
C PRO A 115 3.80 -13.42 -4.57
N GLU A 116 3.77 -14.28 -5.58
CA GLU A 116 2.58 -14.49 -6.40
C GLU A 116 1.45 -15.10 -5.57
N TRP A 117 1.74 -16.15 -4.80
CA TRP A 117 0.73 -16.81 -3.98
C TRP A 117 0.29 -15.97 -2.78
N ASN A 118 1.20 -15.16 -2.25
CA ASN A 118 0.88 -14.23 -1.17
C ASN A 118 -0.08 -13.14 -1.64
N ILE A 119 0.18 -12.52 -2.80
CA ILE A 119 -0.72 -11.53 -3.41
C ILE A 119 -2.06 -12.17 -3.78
N ALA A 120 -2.03 -13.36 -4.42
CA ALA A 120 -3.24 -14.07 -4.80
C ALA A 120 -4.15 -14.36 -3.60
N ALA A 121 -3.55 -14.84 -2.51
CA ALA A 121 -4.28 -15.17 -1.29
C ALA A 121 -4.84 -13.91 -0.59
N GLY A 122 -4.06 -12.81 -0.57
CA GLY A 122 -4.54 -11.53 -0.03
C GLY A 122 -5.77 -11.02 -0.77
N ILE A 123 -5.71 -10.96 -2.11
CA ILE A 123 -6.84 -10.51 -2.93
C ILE A 123 -8.05 -11.47 -2.82
N LEU A 124 -7.80 -12.78 -2.66
CA LEU A 124 -8.89 -13.74 -2.43
C LEU A 124 -9.56 -13.50 -1.07
N HIS A 125 -8.79 -13.25 -0.02
CA HIS A 125 -9.33 -12.91 1.29
C HIS A 125 -10.14 -11.60 1.25
N ASP A 126 -9.64 -10.59 0.54
CA ASP A 126 -10.39 -9.35 0.28
C ASP A 126 -11.73 -9.62 -0.42
N ARG A 127 -11.75 -10.53 -1.41
CA ARG A 127 -13.00 -10.91 -2.08
C ARG A 127 -14.02 -11.52 -1.12
N ASP A 128 -13.57 -12.34 -0.20
CA ASP A 128 -14.45 -12.97 0.77
C ASP A 128 -15.04 -11.92 1.73
N LEU A 129 -14.22 -10.98 2.20
CA LEU A 129 -14.68 -9.82 2.97
C LEU A 129 -15.62 -8.91 2.16
N TRP A 130 -15.30 -8.63 0.89
CA TRP A 130 -16.15 -7.87 -0.01
C TRP A 130 -17.53 -8.48 -0.16
N ASN A 131 -17.61 -9.79 -0.34
CA ASN A 131 -18.86 -10.53 -0.48
C ASN A 131 -19.69 -10.52 0.81
N MET A 132 -19.06 -10.48 1.97
CA MET A 132 -19.74 -10.38 3.26
C MET A 132 -20.56 -9.09 3.36
N TYR A 133 -20.04 -7.97 2.85
CA TYR A 133 -20.71 -6.67 2.91
C TYR A 133 -21.60 -6.37 1.69
N LYS A 134 -21.61 -7.24 0.66
CA LYS A 134 -22.25 -6.97 -0.65
C LYS A 134 -23.75 -6.70 -0.57
N LYS A 135 -24.45 -7.31 0.38
CA LYS A 135 -25.90 -7.16 0.52
C LYS A 135 -26.32 -5.85 1.19
N ASP A 136 -25.46 -5.34 2.08
CA ASP A 136 -25.86 -4.31 3.04
C ASP A 136 -25.15 -2.98 2.83
N VAL A 137 -23.97 -2.98 2.19
CA VAL A 137 -23.11 -1.80 2.06
C VAL A 137 -22.97 -1.45 0.58
N ASP A 138 -23.19 -0.19 0.25
CA ASP A 138 -23.00 0.33 -1.11
C ASP A 138 -21.56 0.13 -1.59
N GLU A 139 -21.38 -0.02 -2.89
CA GLU A 139 -20.07 -0.34 -3.48
C GLU A 139 -19.00 0.68 -3.12
N ALA A 140 -19.34 1.96 -3.10
CA ALA A 140 -18.40 3.03 -2.78
C ALA A 140 -17.85 2.93 -1.35
N GLU A 141 -18.71 2.58 -0.38
CA GLU A 141 -18.37 2.42 1.03
C GLU A 141 -17.68 1.07 1.31
N ARG A 142 -18.02 0.04 0.54
CA ARG A 142 -17.63 -1.36 0.77
C ARG A 142 -16.10 -1.56 0.74
N TRP A 143 -15.38 -0.76 -0.01
CA TRP A 143 -13.91 -0.81 -0.04
C TRP A 143 -13.30 -0.59 1.35
N ASP A 144 -13.80 0.38 2.08
CA ASP A 144 -13.28 0.69 3.41
C ASP A 144 -13.65 -0.37 4.44
N PHE A 145 -14.88 -0.90 4.36
CA PHE A 145 -15.30 -2.04 5.18
C PHE A 145 -14.44 -3.28 4.93
N MET A 146 -14.12 -3.57 3.68
CA MET A 146 -13.27 -4.67 3.28
C MET A 146 -11.86 -4.51 3.84
N PHE A 147 -11.22 -3.37 3.60
CA PHE A 147 -9.87 -3.09 4.10
C PHE A 147 -9.81 -3.08 5.62
N ALA A 148 -10.80 -2.49 6.28
CA ALA A 148 -10.88 -2.51 7.73
C ALA A 148 -11.10 -3.94 8.27
N GLY A 149 -11.91 -4.75 7.62
CA GLY A 149 -12.11 -6.16 7.94
C GLY A 149 -10.84 -6.98 7.78
N TYR A 150 -10.03 -6.69 6.77
CA TYR A 150 -8.72 -7.32 6.56
C TYR A 150 -7.77 -7.05 7.74
N ASN A 151 -7.68 -5.81 8.17
CA ASN A 151 -6.77 -5.39 9.25
C ASN A 151 -7.27 -5.77 10.65
N ALA A 152 -8.54 -5.50 10.95
CA ALA A 152 -9.09 -5.66 12.31
C ALA A 152 -9.83 -6.98 12.54
N GLY A 153 -10.07 -7.74 11.47
CA GLY A 153 -10.98 -8.89 11.46
C GLY A 153 -12.45 -8.49 11.30
N GLU A 154 -13.21 -9.27 10.54
CA GLU A 154 -14.62 -9.05 10.23
C GLU A 154 -15.50 -8.91 11.48
N GLY A 155 -15.22 -9.71 12.51
CA GLY A 155 -15.95 -9.65 13.77
C GLY A 155 -15.84 -8.30 14.48
N THR A 156 -14.71 -7.61 14.33
CA THR A 156 -14.50 -6.27 14.89
C THR A 156 -15.38 -5.25 14.15
N ILE A 157 -15.40 -5.29 12.83
CA ILE A 157 -16.21 -4.37 12.03
C ILE A 157 -17.71 -4.64 12.25
N MET A 158 -18.11 -5.89 12.43
CA MET A 158 -19.49 -6.22 12.80
C MET A 158 -19.90 -5.65 14.17
N ARG A 159 -18.97 -5.63 15.15
CA ARG A 159 -19.22 -4.94 16.44
C ARG A 159 -19.35 -3.43 16.25
N ALA A 160 -18.52 -2.83 15.39
CA ALA A 160 -18.60 -1.40 15.09
C ALA A 160 -19.94 -1.04 14.42
N ARG A 161 -20.43 -1.86 13.48
CA ARG A 161 -21.78 -1.70 12.89
C ARG A 161 -22.89 -1.74 13.96
N LYS A 162 -22.81 -2.71 14.88
CA LYS A 162 -23.73 -2.75 16.03
C LYS A 162 -23.69 -1.49 16.88
N ALA A 163 -22.51 -0.97 17.16
CA ALA A 163 -22.32 0.26 17.91
C ALA A 163 -22.90 1.48 17.16
N ALA A 164 -22.76 1.54 15.83
CA ALA A 164 -23.37 2.58 15.00
C ALA A 164 -24.89 2.56 15.10
N LEU A 165 -25.52 1.38 14.95
CA LEU A 165 -26.96 1.21 15.11
C LEU A 165 -27.44 1.64 16.52
N ALA A 166 -26.72 1.25 17.58
CA ALA A 166 -27.02 1.66 18.95
C ALA A 166 -26.92 3.19 19.15
N ALA A 167 -26.03 3.84 18.40
CA ALA A 167 -25.90 5.29 18.35
C ALA A 167 -26.90 5.98 17.39
N ARG A 168 -27.83 5.25 16.79
CA ARG A 168 -28.79 5.72 15.78
C ARG A 168 -28.13 6.30 14.52
N LEU A 169 -26.96 5.76 14.14
CA LEU A 169 -26.23 6.08 12.92
C LEU A 169 -26.46 5.03 11.85
N ASN A 170 -26.21 5.40 10.60
CA ASN A 170 -26.25 4.46 9.49
C ASN A 170 -25.02 3.52 9.55
N ASP A 171 -25.23 2.26 9.93
CA ASP A 171 -24.18 1.24 10.07
C ASP A 171 -23.56 0.79 8.74
N ARG A 172 -24.03 1.32 7.60
CA ARG A 172 -23.60 0.98 6.24
C ARG A 172 -22.67 2.02 5.63
N THR A 173 -22.31 3.07 6.36
CA THR A 173 -21.41 4.12 5.91
C THR A 173 -20.14 4.14 6.73
N TRP A 174 -19.00 4.32 6.07
CA TRP A 174 -17.70 4.32 6.74
C TRP A 174 -17.56 5.46 7.77
N PRO A 175 -18.02 6.71 7.51
CA PRO A 175 -18.00 7.76 8.53
C PRO A 175 -18.72 7.40 9.84
N SER A 176 -19.80 6.64 9.76
CA SER A 176 -20.49 6.16 10.97
C SER A 176 -19.63 5.17 11.76
N ILE A 177 -18.92 4.27 11.06
CA ILE A 177 -17.99 3.33 11.70
C ILE A 177 -16.82 4.07 12.36
N GLU A 178 -16.22 5.04 11.68
CA GLU A 178 -15.17 5.88 12.24
C GLU A 178 -15.61 6.61 13.52
N SER A 179 -16.84 7.16 13.52
CA SER A 179 -17.37 7.93 14.68
C SER A 179 -17.59 7.08 15.92
N VAL A 180 -17.92 5.80 15.78
CA VAL A 180 -18.14 4.88 16.90
C VAL A 180 -16.91 4.06 17.29
N ALA A 181 -15.86 4.08 16.48
CA ALA A 181 -14.67 3.28 16.66
C ALA A 181 -14.08 3.37 18.10
N PRO A 182 -13.99 4.56 18.75
CA PRO A 182 -13.48 4.66 20.11
C PRO A 182 -14.32 3.94 21.18
N LYS A 183 -15.58 3.60 20.86
CA LYS A 183 -16.52 2.94 21.76
C LYS A 183 -16.55 1.41 21.59
N VAL A 184 -15.85 0.90 20.57
CA VAL A 184 -15.82 -0.54 20.27
C VAL A 184 -14.71 -1.20 21.10
N GLU A 185 -15.09 -2.04 22.02
CA GLU A 185 -14.15 -2.75 22.88
C GLU A 185 -13.21 -3.67 22.10
N ARG A 186 -11.99 -3.81 22.59
CA ARG A 186 -10.93 -4.68 22.04
C ARG A 186 -10.62 -4.39 20.56
N TRP A 187 -10.78 -3.15 20.14
CA TRP A 187 -10.40 -2.70 18.80
C TRP A 187 -9.30 -1.65 18.89
N ARG A 188 -8.19 -1.92 18.24
CA ARG A 188 -7.11 -0.94 18.04
C ARG A 188 -7.49 -0.01 16.89
N TYR A 189 -8.59 0.73 17.06
CA TYR A 189 -9.25 1.49 16.01
C TYR A 189 -8.33 2.48 15.30
N SER A 190 -7.43 3.15 16.01
CA SER A 190 -6.49 4.10 15.39
C SER A 190 -5.64 3.43 14.31
N GLU A 191 -5.12 2.23 14.59
CA GLU A 191 -4.34 1.45 13.63
C GLU A 191 -5.18 1.11 12.38
N THR A 192 -6.41 0.65 12.56
CA THR A 192 -7.27 0.29 11.44
C THR A 192 -7.71 1.50 10.61
N LEU A 193 -8.07 2.61 11.27
CA LEU A 193 -8.46 3.84 10.57
C LEU A 193 -7.27 4.42 9.77
N ASP A 194 -6.08 4.42 10.36
CA ASP A 194 -4.86 4.86 9.66
C ASP A 194 -4.50 3.93 8.50
N TYR A 195 -4.73 2.63 8.64
CA TYR A 195 -4.55 1.65 7.58
C TYR A 195 -5.43 1.96 6.36
N VAL A 196 -6.74 2.18 6.57
CA VAL A 196 -7.66 2.53 5.49
C VAL A 196 -7.24 3.86 4.83
N ARG A 197 -6.88 4.88 5.62
CA ARG A 197 -6.39 6.17 5.09
C ARG A 197 -5.10 6.00 4.28
N LYS A 198 -4.18 5.16 4.76
CA LYS A 198 -2.90 4.87 4.07
C LYS A 198 -3.14 4.21 2.71
N ILE A 199 -4.09 3.26 2.63
CA ILE A 199 -4.47 2.62 1.36
C ILE A 199 -5.02 3.65 0.39
N ARG A 200 -5.97 4.49 0.81
CA ARG A 200 -6.54 5.55 -0.02
C ARG A 200 -5.45 6.52 -0.54
N ALA A 201 -4.54 6.92 0.33
CA ALA A 201 -3.43 7.80 -0.03
C ALA A 201 -2.45 7.15 -1.01
N ASN A 202 -2.11 5.87 -0.81
CA ASN A 202 -1.28 5.11 -1.74
C ASN A 202 -1.96 4.97 -3.11
N HIS A 203 -3.25 4.63 -3.12
CA HIS A 203 -4.03 4.48 -4.34
C HIS A 203 -4.06 5.78 -5.17
N ALA A 204 -4.27 6.92 -4.53
CA ALA A 204 -4.31 8.23 -5.18
C ALA A 204 -2.95 8.66 -5.81
N ARG A 205 -1.84 8.07 -5.35
CA ARG A 205 -0.49 8.33 -5.89
C ARG A 205 -0.10 7.42 -7.06
N LEU A 206 -0.80 6.30 -7.24
CA LEU A 206 -0.52 5.37 -8.34
C LEU A 206 -1.01 5.96 -9.66
N PRO A 207 -0.20 5.89 -10.74
CA PRO A 207 -0.62 6.39 -12.05
C PRO A 207 -1.87 5.65 -12.53
N PRO A 208 -2.75 6.30 -13.29
CA PRO A 208 -3.82 5.60 -13.99
C PRO A 208 -3.23 4.57 -14.98
N ASP A 209 -4.02 3.52 -15.29
CA ASP A 209 -3.66 2.53 -16.35
C ASP A 209 -3.64 3.20 -17.71
#